data_8bda71e2e4e80c421dc55a8a70b96e83
#
_entry.id   8bda71e2e4e80c421dc55a8a70b96e83
#
_cell.length_a   1.000
_cell.length_b   1.000
_cell.length_c   1.000
_cell.angle_alpha   90.00
_cell.angle_beta   90.00
_cell.angle_gamma   90.00
#
_symmetry.space_group_name_H-M   'P 1'
#
loop_
_entity.id
_entity.type
_entity.pdbx_description
1 polymer ?
#
loop_
_entity_poly.entity_id
_entity_poly.type
_entity_poly.pdbx_seq_one_letter_code
_entity_poly.pdbx_strand_id
1 'polypeptide(L)'
;MRKSRFTESQIAAILKEYEASGKTAEVCRRHGIHANTLRNWKAKFGGMTSSDIARLRHLEDENRRLKVKLAEAMLDNDALKFVNSKNW
;
A
#
# COMPACT_ATOMS: atom_id res chain seq x y z
N MET A 1 8.04 9.88 -5.64
CA MET A 1 7.16 8.72 -5.61
C MET A 1 5.81 9.02 -6.23
N ARG A 2 5.35 8.15 -7.08
CA ARG A 2 4.10 8.39 -7.78
C ARG A 2 2.90 8.03 -6.91
N LYS A 3 1.94 8.93 -6.84
CA LYS A 3 0.70 8.65 -6.13
C LYS A 3 -0.21 7.80 -7.02
N SER A 4 -1.04 7.00 -6.39
CA SER A 4 -2.05 6.23 -7.10
C SER A 4 -3.03 7.18 -7.80
N ARG A 5 -3.41 6.85 -9.03
CA ARG A 5 -4.40 7.63 -9.77
C ARG A 5 -5.81 7.46 -9.23
N PHE A 6 -6.02 6.44 -8.42
CA PHE A 6 -7.35 6.07 -7.96
C PHE A 6 -7.48 6.25 -6.45
N THR A 7 -8.58 6.83 -6.05
CA THR A 7 -8.92 6.95 -4.64
C THR A 7 -9.45 5.62 -4.12
N GLU A 8 -9.54 5.49 -2.82
CA GLU A 8 -10.07 4.29 -2.18
C GLU A 8 -11.51 4.01 -2.60
N SER A 9 -12.31 5.06 -2.76
CA SER A 9 -13.69 4.92 -3.24
C SER A 9 -13.74 4.40 -4.66
N GLN A 10 -12.84 4.88 -5.52
CA GLN A 10 -12.77 4.44 -6.90
C GLN A 10 -12.35 2.98 -6.99
N ILE A 11 -11.35 2.58 -6.22
CA ILE A 11 -10.88 1.20 -6.18
C ILE A 11 -12.02 0.27 -5.73
N ALA A 12 -12.72 0.64 -4.67
CA ALA A 12 -13.84 -0.16 -4.17
C ALA A 12 -14.95 -0.28 -5.21
N ALA A 13 -15.26 0.81 -5.91
CA ALA A 13 -16.29 0.81 -6.93
C ALA A 13 -15.91 -0.08 -8.12
N ILE A 14 -14.65 0.00 -8.56
CA ILE A 14 -14.15 -0.82 -9.66
C ILE A 14 -14.19 -2.30 -9.30
N LEU A 15 -13.80 -2.65 -8.08
CA LEU A 15 -13.83 -4.03 -7.62
C LEU A 15 -15.25 -4.55 -7.52
N LYS A 16 -16.20 -3.73 -7.06
CA LYS A 16 -17.61 -4.11 -7.03
C LYS A 16 -18.14 -4.36 -8.43
N GLU A 17 -17.80 -3.50 -9.36
CA GLU A 17 -18.21 -3.64 -10.75
C GLU A 17 -17.66 -4.95 -11.34
N TYR A 18 -16.40 -5.24 -11.05
CA TYR A 18 -15.78 -6.48 -11.51
C TYR A 18 -16.47 -7.71 -10.91
N GLU A 19 -16.78 -7.67 -9.63
CA GLU A 19 -17.46 -8.78 -8.97
C GLU A 19 -18.85 -9.03 -9.56
N ALA A 20 -19.54 -7.95 -9.93
CA ALA A 20 -20.86 -8.07 -10.52
C ALA A 20 -20.82 -8.61 -11.95
N SER A 21 -19.86 -8.17 -12.75
CA SER A 21 -19.81 -8.54 -14.18
C SER A 21 -18.92 -9.73 -14.46
N GLY A 22 -17.84 -9.89 -13.70
CA GLY A 22 -16.85 -10.94 -13.94
C GLY A 22 -16.04 -10.77 -15.21
N LYS A 23 -16.12 -9.61 -15.86
CA LYS A 23 -15.46 -9.35 -17.14
C LYS A 23 -14.24 -8.48 -16.97
N THR A 24 -13.10 -9.09 -16.76
CA THR A 24 -11.83 -8.40 -16.50
C THR A 24 -11.48 -7.41 -17.59
N ALA A 25 -11.48 -7.86 -18.84
CA ALA A 25 -11.04 -7.01 -19.96
C ALA A 25 -11.92 -5.78 -20.11
N GLU A 26 -13.21 -5.94 -19.95
CA GLU A 26 -14.16 -4.83 -20.09
C GLU A 26 -14.00 -3.81 -18.98
N VAL A 27 -13.86 -4.25 -17.73
CA VAL A 27 -13.67 -3.37 -16.59
C VAL A 27 -12.35 -2.63 -16.72
N CYS A 28 -11.28 -3.31 -17.11
CA CYS A 28 -9.98 -2.70 -17.29
C CYS A 28 -10.01 -1.62 -18.37
N ARG A 29 -10.67 -1.91 -19.49
CA ARG A 29 -10.76 -0.95 -20.59
C ARG A 29 -11.56 0.27 -20.18
N ARG A 30 -12.66 0.07 -19.46
CA ARG A 30 -13.53 1.17 -19.04
C ARG A 30 -12.81 2.13 -18.10
N HIS A 31 -12.00 1.61 -17.22
CA HIS A 31 -11.32 2.43 -16.20
C HIS A 31 -9.87 2.73 -16.54
N GLY A 32 -9.39 2.25 -17.68
CA GLY A 32 -8.02 2.53 -18.11
C GLY A 32 -6.97 1.92 -17.20
N ILE A 33 -7.21 0.72 -16.70
CA ILE A 33 -6.26 0.03 -15.83
C ILE A 33 -5.79 -1.26 -16.50
N HIS A 34 -4.63 -1.72 -16.07
CA HIS A 34 -4.07 -2.97 -16.56
C HIS A 34 -4.71 -4.15 -15.85
N ALA A 35 -4.79 -5.30 -16.53
CA ALA A 35 -5.36 -6.49 -15.94
C ALA A 35 -4.61 -6.93 -14.67
N ASN A 36 -3.31 -6.75 -14.64
CA ASN A 36 -2.52 -7.07 -13.46
C ASN A 36 -2.88 -6.18 -12.27
N THR A 37 -3.17 -4.91 -12.54
CA THR A 37 -3.59 -3.97 -11.50
C THR A 37 -4.91 -4.43 -10.88
N LEU A 38 -5.87 -4.80 -11.72
CA LEU A 38 -7.17 -5.28 -11.23
C LEU A 38 -7.01 -6.55 -10.41
N ARG A 39 -6.17 -7.47 -10.87
CA ARG A 39 -5.91 -8.73 -10.18
C ARG A 39 -5.26 -8.48 -8.82
N ASN A 40 -4.28 -7.57 -8.77
CA ASN A 40 -3.62 -7.21 -7.53
C ASN A 40 -4.60 -6.55 -6.56
N TRP A 41 -5.45 -5.66 -7.06
CA TRP A 41 -6.48 -5.03 -6.22
C TRP A 41 -7.45 -6.05 -5.66
N LYS A 42 -7.86 -7.02 -6.48
CA LYS A 42 -8.76 -8.06 -6.02
C LYS A 42 -8.13 -8.89 -4.91
N ALA A 43 -6.87 -9.24 -5.08
CA ALA A 43 -6.15 -10.02 -4.06
C ALA A 43 -5.98 -9.25 -2.76
N LYS A 44 -5.70 -7.95 -2.88
CA LYS A 44 -5.40 -7.12 -1.71
C LYS A 44 -6.64 -6.52 -1.05
N PHE A 45 -7.61 -6.07 -1.84
CA PHE A 45 -8.74 -5.30 -1.35
C PHE A 45 -10.09 -5.98 -1.56
N GLY A 46 -10.12 -7.17 -2.12
CA GLY A 46 -11.38 -7.85 -2.43
C GLY A 46 -12.25 -7.98 -1.18
N GLY A 47 -13.51 -7.59 -1.30
CA GLY A 47 -14.45 -7.65 -0.19
C GLY A 47 -14.35 -6.51 0.81
N MET A 48 -13.43 -5.57 0.61
CA MET A 48 -13.27 -4.43 1.51
C MET A 48 -14.12 -3.26 1.07
N THR A 49 -14.59 -2.48 2.04
CA THR A 49 -15.24 -1.20 1.77
C THR A 49 -14.18 -0.16 1.49
N SER A 50 -14.59 1.01 0.97
CA SER A 50 -13.63 2.09 0.74
C SER A 50 -12.97 2.53 2.04
N SER A 51 -13.70 2.48 3.14
CA SER A 51 -13.17 2.81 4.47
C SER A 51 -12.09 1.82 4.89
N ASP A 52 -12.30 0.53 4.64
CA ASP A 52 -11.34 -0.52 4.95
C ASP A 52 -10.05 -0.35 4.12
N ILE A 53 -10.21 -0.01 2.85
CA ILE A 53 -9.06 0.21 1.97
C ILE A 53 -8.25 1.41 2.44
N ALA A 54 -8.93 2.48 2.82
CA ALA A 54 -8.26 3.68 3.34
C ALA A 54 -7.49 3.36 4.62
N ARG A 55 -8.08 2.59 5.51
CA ARG A 55 -7.43 2.19 6.75
C ARG A 55 -6.19 1.33 6.46
N LEU A 56 -6.31 0.37 5.55
CA LEU A 56 -5.19 -0.49 5.20
C LEU A 56 -4.03 0.34 4.63
N ARG A 57 -4.33 1.26 3.73
CA ARG A 57 -3.30 2.12 3.15
C ARG A 57 -2.63 3.00 4.20
N HIS A 58 -3.42 3.54 5.12
CA HIS A 58 -2.88 4.35 6.20
C HIS A 58 -1.94 3.53 7.08
N LEU A 59 -2.34 2.31 7.44
CA LEU A 59 -1.53 1.42 8.26
C LEU A 59 -0.24 1.01 7.53
N GLU A 60 -0.32 0.78 6.23
CA GLU A 60 0.87 0.44 5.45
C GLU A 60 1.86 1.60 5.40
N ASP A 61 1.36 2.82 5.22
CA ASP A 61 2.20 4.01 5.20
C ASP A 61 2.86 4.22 6.56
N GLU A 62 2.08 4.07 7.62
CA GLU A 62 2.58 4.22 8.98
C GLU A 62 3.63 3.16 9.30
N ASN A 63 3.36 1.92 8.89
CA ASN A 63 4.30 0.82 9.09
C ASN A 63 5.62 1.09 8.35
N ARG A 64 5.55 1.58 7.13
CA ARG A 64 6.72 1.93 6.34
C ARG A 64 7.52 3.03 7.02
N ARG A 65 6.84 4.06 7.50
CA ARG A 65 7.48 5.18 8.19
C ARG A 65 8.15 4.73 9.49
N LEU A 66 7.48 3.86 10.24
CA LEU A 66 8.03 3.33 11.47
C LEU A 66 9.26 2.46 11.21
N LYS A 67 9.26 1.70 10.14
CA LYS A 67 10.42 0.89 9.76
C LYS A 67 11.62 1.76 9.44
N VAL A 68 11.42 2.87 8.75
CA VAL A 68 12.50 3.81 8.46
C VAL A 68 13.05 4.41 9.74
N LYS A 69 12.16 4.85 10.63
CA LYS A 69 12.59 5.43 11.91
C LYS A 69 13.31 4.42 12.77
N LEU A 70 12.85 3.19 12.78
CA LEU A 70 13.53 2.12 13.52
C LEU A 70 14.93 1.89 12.97
N ALA A 71 15.06 1.83 11.64
CA ALA A 71 16.36 1.65 11.02
C ALA A 71 17.32 2.79 11.37
N GLU A 72 16.83 4.04 11.34
CA GLU A 72 17.62 5.21 11.73
C GLU A 72 18.07 5.11 13.19
N ALA A 73 17.13 4.75 14.07
CA ALA A 73 17.41 4.62 15.50
C ALA A 73 18.46 3.52 15.74
N MET A 74 18.37 2.43 15.01
CA MET A 74 19.32 1.33 15.14
C MET A 74 20.73 1.75 14.68
N LEU A 75 20.79 2.51 13.58
CA LEU A 75 22.07 3.05 13.10
C LEU A 75 22.69 4.01 14.10
N ASP A 76 21.86 4.89 14.67
CA ASP A 76 22.34 5.84 15.70
C ASP A 76 22.84 5.09 16.93
N ASN A 77 22.12 4.06 17.35
CA ASN A 77 22.50 3.26 18.48
C ASN A 77 23.82 2.54 18.24
N ASP A 78 24.01 1.98 17.05
CA ASP A 78 25.24 1.32 16.68
C ASP A 78 26.41 2.31 16.64
N ALA A 79 26.19 3.51 16.14
CA ALA A 79 27.20 4.57 16.12
C ALA A 79 27.60 4.96 17.52
N LEU A 80 26.64 5.11 18.44
CA LEU A 80 26.92 5.41 19.82
C LEU A 80 27.71 4.30 20.52
N LYS A 81 27.35 3.08 20.25
CA LYS A 81 28.10 1.93 20.80
C LYS A 81 29.53 1.92 20.30
N PHE A 82 29.74 2.24 19.03
CA PHE A 82 31.07 2.31 18.46
C PHE A 82 31.89 3.39 19.16
N VAL A 83 31.34 4.57 19.33
CA VAL A 83 32.02 5.66 20.00
C VAL A 83 32.36 5.27 21.44
N ASN A 84 31.42 4.68 22.15
CA ASN A 84 31.65 4.24 23.52
C ASN A 84 32.73 3.19 23.62
N SER A 85 32.79 2.28 22.64
CA SER A 85 33.85 1.24 22.65
C SER A 85 35.23 1.82 22.37
N LYS A 86 35.29 2.99 21.75
CA LYS A 86 36.54 3.70 21.47
C LYS A 86 36.93 4.65 22.59
N ASN A 87 36.04 4.83 23.52
CA ASN A 87 36.26 5.76 24.64
C ASN A 87 37.04 5.06 25.74
N TRP A 88 38.23 5.55 25.99
CA TRP A 88 39.12 4.95 26.98
C TRP A 88 39.68 5.98 27.94
#